data_80db4f3fd8518eebf54c98100ad24af3
#
_entry.id   80db4f3fd8518eebf54c98100ad24af3
#
_cell.length_a   1.000
_cell.length_b   1.000
_cell.length_c   1.000
_cell.angle_alpha   90.00
_cell.angle_beta   90.00
_cell.angle_gamma   90.00
#
_symmetry.space_group_name_H-M   'P 1'
#
loop_
_entity.id
_entity.type
_entity.pdbx_description
1 polymer ?
#
loop_
_entity_poly.entity_id
_entity_poly.type
_entity_poly.pdbx_seq_one_letter_code
_entity_poly.pdbx_strand_id
1 'polypeptide(L)'
;MEKDYQKAREKITRLCSRREICSNEVLAKLAAWGLSSDGQEKVLTFLIENNFVNDRRYTFAFVRHHHRLKKWGKHKIRHSLVQKKIPET
;
A
#
# COMPACT_ATOMS: atom_id res chain seq x y z
N MET A 1 -16.12 15.94 2.12
CA MET A 1 -16.13 15.62 3.32
C MET A 1 -16.64 14.25 3.67
N GLU A 2 -17.74 14.00 4.35
CA GLU A 2 -18.10 12.65 4.71
C GLU A 2 -18.29 11.73 3.51
N LYS A 3 -18.96 12.21 2.46
CA LYS A 3 -19.17 11.44 1.25
C LYS A 3 -17.87 11.10 0.55
N ASP A 4 -16.94 12.04 0.49
CA ASP A 4 -15.65 11.81 -0.15
C ASP A 4 -14.79 10.83 0.64
N TYR A 5 -14.85 10.92 1.97
CA TYR A 5 -14.15 9.98 2.83
C TYR A 5 -14.66 8.55 2.63
N GLN A 6 -15.98 8.35 2.65
CA GLN A 6 -16.56 7.03 2.47
C GLN A 6 -16.25 6.43 1.10
N LYS A 7 -16.37 7.25 0.04
CA LYS A 7 -16.06 6.80 -1.30
C LYS A 7 -14.61 6.40 -1.44
N ALA A 8 -13.70 7.21 -0.89
CA ALA A 8 -12.28 6.92 -0.93
C ALA A 8 -11.97 5.63 -0.18
N ARG A 9 -12.55 5.45 1.01
CA ARG A 9 -12.35 4.25 1.80
C ARG A 9 -12.83 2.98 1.07
N GLU A 10 -14.02 3.05 0.49
CA GLU A 10 -14.56 1.93 -0.27
C GLU A 10 -13.71 1.58 -1.48
N LYS A 11 -13.28 2.60 -2.20
CA LYS A 11 -12.49 2.43 -3.40
C LYS A 11 -11.11 1.82 -3.10
N ILE A 12 -10.44 2.32 -2.06
CA ILE A 12 -9.14 1.80 -1.69
C ILE A 12 -9.25 0.39 -1.09
N THR A 13 -10.32 0.11 -0.35
CA THR A 13 -10.56 -1.23 0.20
C THR A 13 -10.72 -2.25 -0.92
N ARG A 14 -11.48 -1.91 -1.94
CA ARG A 14 -11.65 -2.79 -3.11
C ARG A 14 -10.32 -3.06 -3.80
N LEU A 15 -9.50 -2.02 -3.95
CA LEU A 15 -8.19 -2.16 -4.57
C LEU A 15 -7.29 -3.08 -3.75
N CYS A 16 -7.28 -2.92 -2.43
CA CYS A 16 -6.52 -3.78 -1.52
C CYS A 16 -6.98 -5.24 -1.58
N SER A 17 -8.26 -5.48 -1.87
CA SER A 17 -8.80 -6.83 -2.00
C SER A 17 -8.33 -7.53 -3.27
N ARG A 18 -7.92 -6.77 -4.27
CA ARG A 18 -7.48 -7.32 -5.56
C ARG A 18 -5.99 -7.61 -5.61
N ARG A 19 -5.18 -6.82 -4.92
CA ARG A 19 -3.73 -6.99 -4.92
C ARG A 19 -3.13 -6.38 -3.68
N GLU A 20 -1.90 -6.78 -3.37
CA GLU A 20 -1.17 -6.19 -2.25
C GLU A 20 -0.77 -4.76 -2.58
N ILE A 21 -0.98 -3.86 -1.63
CA ILE A 21 -0.61 -2.46 -1.73
C ILE A 21 0.08 -2.08 -0.42
N CYS A 22 1.19 -1.35 -0.51
CA CYS A 22 1.88 -0.89 0.70
C CYS A 22 1.24 0.39 1.25
N SER A 23 1.54 0.70 2.52
CA SER A 23 1.00 1.87 3.21
C SER A 23 1.27 3.17 2.45
N ASN A 24 2.49 3.35 1.97
CA ASN A 24 2.87 4.57 1.26
C ASN A 24 2.07 4.74 -0.04
N GLU A 25 1.81 3.65 -0.72
CA GLU A 25 1.03 3.66 -1.95
C GLU A 25 -0.43 4.02 -1.65
N VAL A 26 -0.98 3.53 -0.54
CA VAL A 26 -2.33 3.87 -0.10
C VAL A 26 -2.43 5.38 0.15
N LEU A 27 -1.49 5.93 0.93
CA LEU A 27 -1.49 7.36 1.24
C LEU A 27 -1.39 8.21 -0.03
N ALA A 28 -0.53 7.82 -0.97
CA ALA A 28 -0.37 8.53 -2.23
C ALA A 28 -1.67 8.56 -3.04
N LYS A 29 -2.36 7.42 -3.11
CA LYS A 29 -3.63 7.35 -3.84
C LYS A 29 -4.73 8.17 -3.18
N LEU A 30 -4.84 8.10 -1.85
CA LEU A 30 -5.82 8.88 -1.11
C LEU A 30 -5.57 10.37 -1.25
N ALA A 31 -4.32 10.78 -1.23
CA ALA A 31 -3.95 12.18 -1.46
C ALA A 31 -4.34 12.63 -2.87
N ALA A 32 -4.09 11.79 -3.86
CA ALA A 32 -4.45 12.07 -5.27
C ALA A 32 -5.97 12.20 -5.44
N TRP A 33 -6.75 11.50 -4.61
CA TRP A 33 -8.21 11.59 -4.65
C TRP A 33 -8.76 12.75 -3.81
N GLY A 34 -7.88 13.59 -3.28
CA GLY A 34 -8.27 14.81 -2.58
C GLY A 34 -8.58 14.65 -1.09
N LEU A 35 -8.23 13.51 -0.52
CA LEU A 35 -8.49 13.27 0.90
C LEU A 35 -7.49 14.04 1.76
N SER A 36 -7.97 14.63 2.87
CA SER A 36 -7.10 15.36 3.80
C SER A 36 -6.14 14.41 4.52
N SER A 37 -5.07 14.96 5.10
CA SER A 37 -4.11 14.18 5.87
C SER A 37 -4.78 13.37 6.98
N ASP A 38 -5.71 13.98 7.72
CA ASP A 38 -6.46 13.28 8.77
C ASP A 38 -7.28 12.13 8.19
N GLY A 39 -7.96 12.37 7.09
CA GLY A 39 -8.74 11.34 6.41
C GLY A 39 -7.87 10.19 5.92
N GLN A 40 -6.71 10.53 5.36
CA GLN A 40 -5.75 9.52 4.90
C GLN A 40 -5.30 8.62 6.05
N GLU A 41 -4.96 9.20 7.19
CA GLU A 41 -4.53 8.42 8.35
C GLU A 41 -5.63 7.53 8.88
N LYS A 42 -6.86 8.04 8.95
CA LYS A 42 -8.00 7.25 9.42
C LYS A 42 -8.27 6.06 8.51
N VAL A 43 -8.23 6.27 7.21
CA VAL A 43 -8.43 5.19 6.24
C VAL A 43 -7.31 4.17 6.35
N LEU A 44 -6.06 4.63 6.42
CA LEU A 44 -4.92 3.73 6.54
C LEU A 44 -5.00 2.88 7.81
N THR A 45 -5.34 3.50 8.94
CA THR A 45 -5.51 2.77 10.20
C THR A 45 -6.59 1.70 10.07
N PHE A 46 -7.72 2.02 9.45
CA PHE A 46 -8.79 1.08 9.20
C PHE A 46 -8.28 -0.12 8.37
N LEU A 47 -7.53 0.16 7.31
CA LEU A 47 -7.02 -0.89 6.43
C LEU A 47 -6.02 -1.80 7.14
N ILE A 48 -5.15 -1.22 7.96
CA ILE A 48 -4.17 -1.99 8.73
C ILE A 48 -4.87 -2.86 9.78
N GLU A 49 -5.79 -2.29 10.54
CA GLU A 49 -6.51 -3.01 11.58
C GLU A 49 -7.33 -4.17 11.05
N ASN A 50 -7.82 -4.05 9.84
CA ASN A 50 -8.63 -5.09 9.19
C ASN A 50 -7.83 -5.96 8.23
N ASN A 51 -6.50 -5.89 8.29
CA ASN A 51 -5.58 -6.70 7.48
C ASN A 51 -5.71 -6.52 5.97
N PHE A 52 -6.30 -5.43 5.51
CA PHE A 52 -6.30 -5.09 4.09
C PHE A 52 -4.93 -4.60 3.63
N VAL A 53 -4.19 -3.95 4.52
CA VAL A 53 -2.84 -3.44 4.24
C VAL A 53 -1.88 -4.04 5.26
N ASN A 54 -0.78 -4.59 4.77
CA ASN A 54 0.26 -5.17 5.61
C ASN A 54 1.56 -5.07 4.83
N ASP A 55 2.43 -4.13 5.22
CA ASP A 55 3.68 -3.86 4.50
C ASP A 55 4.61 -5.07 4.49
N ARG A 56 4.59 -5.88 5.54
CA ARG A 56 5.38 -7.10 5.59
C ARG A 56 4.91 -8.10 4.55
N ARG A 57 3.61 -8.30 4.45
CA ARG A 57 3.00 -9.18 3.45
C ARG A 57 3.29 -8.66 2.04
N TYR A 58 3.19 -7.34 1.86
CA TYR A 58 3.54 -6.70 0.59
C TYR A 58 5.00 -6.98 0.22
N THR A 59 5.91 -6.86 1.19
CA THR A 59 7.33 -7.12 0.95
C THR A 59 7.55 -8.55 0.45
N PHE A 60 6.93 -9.53 1.09
CA PHE A 60 7.06 -10.92 0.65
C PHE A 60 6.52 -11.11 -0.76
N ALA A 61 5.35 -10.55 -1.05
CA ALA A 61 4.77 -10.66 -2.38
C ALA A 61 5.64 -9.99 -3.44
N PHE A 62 6.18 -8.82 -3.13
CA PHE A 62 7.06 -8.07 -4.02
C PHE A 62 8.34 -8.86 -4.33
N VAL A 63 8.99 -9.37 -3.29
CA VAL A 63 10.22 -10.14 -3.45
C VAL A 63 9.97 -11.40 -4.29
N ARG A 64 8.91 -12.13 -3.96
CA ARG A 64 8.56 -13.35 -4.70
C ARG A 64 8.31 -13.05 -6.17
N HIS A 65 7.52 -12.01 -6.45
CA HIS A 65 7.17 -11.65 -7.82
C HIS A 65 8.40 -11.27 -8.64
N HIS A 66 9.22 -10.38 -8.11
CA HIS A 66 10.35 -9.84 -8.87
C HIS A 66 11.52 -10.82 -8.95
N HIS A 67 11.71 -11.65 -7.94
CA HIS A 67 12.78 -12.64 -7.96
C HIS A 67 12.43 -13.82 -8.87
N ARG A 68 11.22 -14.36 -8.77
CA ARG A 68 10.81 -15.54 -9.55
C ARG A 68 10.42 -15.21 -10.97
N LEU A 69 9.63 -14.19 -11.17
CA LEU A 69 9.05 -13.90 -12.49
C LEU A 69 9.92 -12.96 -13.33
N LYS A 70 10.52 -11.95 -12.70
CA LYS A 70 11.37 -10.99 -13.40
C LYS A 70 12.85 -11.25 -13.22
N LYS A 71 13.22 -12.20 -12.39
CA LYS A 71 14.60 -12.60 -12.12
C LYS A 71 15.49 -11.43 -11.68
N TRP A 72 14.92 -10.52 -10.88
CA TRP A 72 15.70 -9.44 -10.32
C TRP A 72 16.64 -9.94 -9.23
N GLY A 73 17.86 -9.38 -9.17
CA GLY A 73 18.79 -9.65 -8.09
C GLY A 73 18.38 -8.96 -6.79
N LYS A 74 19.00 -9.37 -5.68
CA LYS A 74 18.71 -8.84 -4.35
C LYS A 74 18.84 -7.33 -4.26
N HIS A 75 19.87 -6.76 -4.86
CA HIS A 75 20.13 -5.32 -4.79
C HIS A 75 19.04 -4.52 -5.49
N LYS A 76 18.56 -4.98 -6.62
CA LYS A 76 17.51 -4.30 -7.36
C LYS A 76 16.19 -4.35 -6.60
N ILE A 77 15.88 -5.49 -5.98
CA ILE A 77 14.68 -5.64 -5.17
C ILE A 77 14.73 -4.72 -3.96
N ARG A 78 15.85 -4.71 -3.24
CA ARG A 78 16.05 -3.87 -2.07
C ARG A 78 15.91 -2.39 -2.43
N HIS A 79 16.55 -1.96 -3.52
CA HIS A 79 16.47 -0.57 -3.97
C HIS A 79 15.04 -0.16 -4.27
N SER A 80 14.28 -1.01 -4.96
CA SER A 80 12.89 -0.72 -5.27
C SER A 80 12.02 -0.61 -4.01
N LEU A 81 12.27 -1.47 -3.01
CA LEU A 81 11.55 -1.41 -1.74
C LEU A 81 11.88 -0.13 -0.97
N VAL A 82 13.14 0.30 -0.99
CA VAL A 82 13.54 1.56 -0.36
C VAL A 82 12.83 2.74 -1.01
N GLN A 83 12.72 2.74 -2.34
CA GLN A 83 12.01 3.79 -3.06
C GLN A 83 10.53 3.83 -2.69
N LYS A 84 9.93 2.70 -2.34
CA LYS A 84 8.55 2.62 -1.88
C LYS A 84 8.40 2.93 -0.40
N LYS A 85 9.50 3.26 0.27
CA LYS A 85 9.54 3.61 1.71
C LYS A 85 8.99 2.52 2.60
N ILE A 86 9.29 1.26 2.26
CA ILE A 86 8.90 0.10 3.06
C ILE A 86 10.05 -0.20 4.02
N PRO A 87 9.73 -0.38 5.34
CA PRO A 87 10.77 -0.70 6.32
C PRO A 87 11.49 -2.01 5.98
N GLU A 88 12.79 -2.04 6.20
CA GLU A 88 13.55 -3.28 6.07
C GLU A 88 13.21 -4.20 7.23
N THR A 89 12.95 -5.45 6.93
CA THR A 89 12.66 -6.47 7.94
C THR A 89 13.82 -7.44 8.05
#